data_117fb10c63ce0e0fe209e31750ba8f08
#
_entry.id   117fb10c63ce0e0fe209e31750ba8f08
#
_cell.length_a   1.000
_cell.length_b   1.000
_cell.length_c   1.000
_cell.angle_alpha   90.00
_cell.angle_beta   90.00
_cell.angle_gamma   90.00
#
_symmetry.space_group_name_H-M   'P 1'
#
loop_
_entity.id
_entity.type
_entity.pdbx_description
1 polymer ?
#
loop_
_entity_poly.entity_id
_entity_poly.type
_entity_poly.pdbx_seq_one_letter_code
_entity_poly.pdbx_strand_id
1 'polypeptide(L)'
;PVAFGMGMGLTLLLAFGLPPVLQLARVPPLRVIRRDVGNLKPASLLVLGVGVAGFAALLLAASSDLLLGLIAVGGFLGAVGVFALASFAAVKLLRASVNEARAPRWLVLATRQLSARPVYAVVQTSALAVGLLALMLLVLLRTDLISSWRKATPPDAPNRFVINVQPEQGDAFQQALRAGGVKKFDWYPMIRGRLVAVNGKAVTPDDFEDDRAKRLVDREFNLSNSTETPSHNQVVAGRWTAGEKDAISVEEGLAKTLGLKLGDRLRFDMAGQLSDAKITSLRKVDWGSMRVNFFVMYPVAQLADVPVSYISAFRAPEPMPKEGTRSSTASGQARTQSFDNTLVKAFPNITNVDMSSTLNQVQHVLDQVIRAVEFLFGFTLAAGLVVLFAAITVTREERAREFAIMRAVGARASLLRQVQRAELAGVGLLAGFLASIVALAVGWGLARYVFDFSWTGSWTVPILGSLAGA
;
A
#
# COMPACT_ATOMS: atom_id res chain seq x y z
N PRO A 1 13.25 7.99 20.49
CA PRO A 1 12.33 6.87 20.19
C PRO A 1 12.04 6.01 21.42
N VAL A 2 13.06 5.55 22.17
CA VAL A 2 12.89 4.66 23.32
C VAL A 2 12.07 5.33 24.44
N ALA A 3 12.41 6.58 24.81
CA ALA A 3 11.68 7.33 25.83
C ALA A 3 10.22 7.58 25.44
N PHE A 4 9.95 7.84 24.17
CA PHE A 4 8.60 7.99 23.63
C PHE A 4 7.80 6.68 23.71
N GLY A 5 8.39 5.55 23.31
CA GLY A 5 7.76 4.24 23.40
C GLY A 5 7.47 3.81 24.85
N MET A 6 8.41 4.05 25.76
CA MET A 6 8.22 3.79 27.20
C MET A 6 7.14 4.70 27.80
N GLY A 7 7.14 6.00 27.43
CA GLY A 7 6.11 6.94 27.86
C GLY A 7 4.71 6.53 27.39
N MET A 8 4.57 6.13 26.12
CA MET A 8 3.33 5.59 25.57
C MET A 8 2.86 4.32 26.30
N GLY A 9 3.78 3.36 26.49
CA GLY A 9 3.48 2.11 27.21
C GLY A 9 3.03 2.36 28.65
N LEU A 10 3.72 3.26 29.37
CA LEU A 10 3.37 3.65 30.72
C LEU A 10 2.00 4.35 30.78
N THR A 11 1.72 5.26 29.86
CA THR A 11 0.44 5.97 29.80
C THR A 11 -0.72 5.01 29.52
N LEU A 12 -0.55 4.05 28.59
CA LEU A 12 -1.53 2.99 28.33
C LEU A 12 -1.73 2.10 29.55
N LEU A 13 -0.65 1.68 30.21
CA LEU A 13 -0.71 0.88 31.44
C LEU A 13 -1.47 1.63 32.55
N LEU A 14 -1.20 2.90 32.75
CA LEU A 14 -1.90 3.72 33.74
C LEU A 14 -3.38 3.95 33.34
N ALA A 15 -3.66 4.28 32.08
CA ALA A 15 -5.02 4.55 31.61
C ALA A 15 -5.94 3.31 31.72
N PHE A 16 -5.44 2.13 31.39
CA PHE A 16 -6.24 0.88 31.38
C PHE A 16 -6.01 -0.03 32.58
N GLY A 17 -4.82 -0.03 33.20
CA GLY A 17 -4.46 -0.90 34.31
C GLY A 17 -4.81 -0.30 35.67
N LEU A 18 -4.60 1.01 35.88
CA LEU A 18 -4.83 1.66 37.17
C LEU A 18 -6.31 1.63 37.62
N PRO A 19 -7.32 1.89 36.76
CA PRO A 19 -8.70 1.90 37.21
C PRO A 19 -9.21 0.56 37.76
N PRO A 20 -8.95 -0.60 37.17
CA PRO A 20 -9.30 -1.90 37.78
C PRO A 20 -8.61 -2.12 39.13
N VAL A 21 -7.33 -1.74 39.27
CA VAL A 21 -6.57 -1.87 40.51
C VAL A 21 -7.14 -0.99 41.61
N LEU A 22 -7.52 0.27 41.33
CA LEU A 22 -8.16 1.17 42.26
C LEU A 22 -9.55 0.68 42.70
N GLN A 23 -10.27 -0.05 41.85
CA GLN A 23 -11.53 -0.70 42.23
C GLN A 23 -11.31 -1.85 43.24
N LEU A 24 -10.23 -2.63 43.08
CA LEU A 24 -9.85 -3.66 44.03
C LEU A 24 -9.50 -3.09 45.42
N ALA A 25 -8.90 -1.90 45.50
CA ALA A 25 -8.58 -1.23 46.76
C ALA A 25 -9.83 -0.85 47.56
N ARG A 26 -11.01 -0.73 46.92
CA ARG A 26 -12.29 -0.45 47.60
C ARG A 26 -13.08 -1.68 48.03
N VAL A 27 -12.53 -2.88 47.84
CA VAL A 27 -13.20 -4.14 48.24
C VAL A 27 -12.93 -4.39 49.74
N PRO A 28 -13.98 -4.43 50.60
CA PRO A 28 -13.78 -4.68 52.05
C PRO A 28 -13.12 -6.03 52.28
N PRO A 29 -12.14 -6.14 53.20
CA PRO A 29 -11.40 -7.42 53.48
C PRO A 29 -12.32 -8.58 53.85
N LEU A 30 -13.43 -8.33 54.53
CA LEU A 30 -14.44 -9.34 54.89
C LEU A 30 -15.10 -10.05 53.67
N ARG A 31 -15.22 -9.38 52.54
CA ARG A 31 -15.72 -10.00 51.27
C ARG A 31 -14.72 -10.99 50.69
N VAL A 32 -13.44 -10.74 50.85
CA VAL A 32 -12.37 -11.63 50.34
C VAL A 32 -12.35 -12.90 51.22
N ILE A 33 -12.52 -12.78 52.51
CA ILE A 33 -12.52 -13.91 53.44
C ILE A 33 -13.76 -14.82 53.27
N ARG A 34 -14.92 -14.24 53.03
CA ARG A 34 -16.17 -14.98 52.76
C ARG A 34 -16.27 -15.62 51.38
N ARG A 35 -15.29 -15.40 50.49
CA ARG A 35 -15.35 -15.79 49.08
C ARG A 35 -16.63 -15.33 48.31
N ASP A 36 -17.40 -14.45 48.91
CA ASP A 36 -18.48 -13.71 48.26
C ASP A 36 -17.87 -12.64 47.38
N VAL A 37 -17.23 -13.05 46.30
CA VAL A 37 -16.86 -12.11 45.22
C VAL A 37 -18.18 -11.83 44.48
N GLY A 38 -18.99 -10.96 45.06
CA GLY A 38 -20.14 -10.41 44.36
C GLY A 38 -19.66 -9.85 43.04
N ASN A 39 -20.45 -9.98 41.96
CA ASN A 39 -20.16 -9.51 40.63
C ASN A 39 -19.47 -8.15 40.72
N LEU A 40 -18.17 -8.13 40.35
CA LEU A 40 -17.46 -6.85 40.14
C LEU A 40 -18.36 -6.01 39.23
N LYS A 41 -18.78 -4.86 39.72
CA LYS A 41 -19.55 -3.93 38.88
C LYS A 41 -18.74 -3.74 37.61
N PRO A 42 -19.35 -3.86 36.42
CA PRO A 42 -18.65 -3.59 35.17
C PRO A 42 -17.93 -2.26 35.32
N ALA A 43 -16.70 -2.19 34.85
CA ALA A 43 -15.88 -0.97 34.92
C ALA A 43 -16.78 0.22 34.57
N SER A 44 -16.83 1.22 35.46
CA SER A 44 -17.78 2.31 35.28
C SER A 44 -17.58 2.90 33.90
N LEU A 45 -18.64 3.32 33.22
CA LEU A 45 -18.56 3.98 31.90
C LEU A 45 -17.52 5.11 31.89
N LEU A 46 -17.29 5.71 33.07
CA LEU A 46 -16.26 6.72 33.27
C LEU A 46 -14.85 6.18 33.07
N VAL A 47 -14.54 4.97 33.57
CA VAL A 47 -13.23 4.32 33.38
C VAL A 47 -12.98 3.99 31.92
N LEU A 48 -14.01 3.46 31.24
CA LEU A 48 -13.95 3.19 29.82
C LEU A 48 -13.75 4.49 29.02
N GLY A 49 -14.49 5.55 29.37
CA GLY A 49 -14.37 6.87 28.76
C GLY A 49 -12.98 7.50 28.93
N VAL A 50 -12.40 7.42 30.13
CA VAL A 50 -11.02 7.89 30.38
C VAL A 50 -9.99 7.09 29.58
N GLY A 51 -10.15 5.76 29.47
CA GLY A 51 -9.27 4.91 28.66
C GLY A 51 -9.33 5.28 27.18
N VAL A 52 -10.53 5.44 26.62
CA VAL A 52 -10.75 5.83 25.23
C VAL A 52 -10.20 7.25 24.96
N ALA A 53 -10.45 8.19 25.85
CA ALA A 53 -9.95 9.56 25.73
C ALA A 53 -8.40 9.59 25.81
N GLY A 54 -7.80 8.82 26.71
CA GLY A 54 -6.35 8.68 26.82
C GLY A 54 -5.73 8.07 25.54
N PHE A 55 -6.36 7.03 24.99
CA PHE A 55 -5.93 6.43 23.72
C PHE A 55 -6.04 7.41 22.54
N ALA A 56 -7.15 8.15 22.45
CA ALA A 56 -7.34 9.17 21.43
C ALA A 56 -6.28 10.30 21.54
N ALA A 57 -6.02 10.76 22.76
CA ALA A 57 -4.98 11.76 23.01
C ALA A 57 -3.59 11.28 22.61
N LEU A 58 -3.27 10.02 22.89
CA LEU A 58 -1.99 9.41 22.46
C LEU A 58 -1.87 9.30 20.95
N LEU A 59 -2.92 8.89 20.24
CA LEU A 59 -2.93 8.84 18.77
C LEU A 59 -2.72 10.24 18.18
N LEU A 60 -3.39 11.25 18.71
CA LEU A 60 -3.22 12.65 18.29
C LEU A 60 -1.80 13.16 18.56
N ALA A 61 -1.24 12.85 19.72
CA ALA A 61 0.13 13.24 20.08
C ALA A 61 1.21 12.52 19.26
N ALA A 62 0.93 11.28 18.84
CA ALA A 62 1.83 10.50 17.99
C ALA A 62 1.76 10.90 16.50
N SER A 63 0.69 11.56 16.10
CA SER A 63 0.50 12.00 14.71
C SER A 63 1.28 13.29 14.44
N SER A 64 2.01 13.32 13.32
CA SER A 64 2.73 14.52 12.85
C SER A 64 1.77 15.58 12.28
N ASP A 65 0.53 15.20 11.96
CA ASP A 65 -0.51 16.05 11.40
C ASP A 65 -1.82 15.83 12.16
N LEU A 66 -2.43 16.91 12.64
CA LEU A 66 -3.68 16.88 13.40
C LEU A 66 -4.83 16.25 12.59
N LEU A 67 -4.89 16.54 11.29
CA LEU A 67 -5.94 15.99 10.41
C LEU A 67 -5.81 14.47 10.31
N LEU A 68 -4.60 13.95 10.08
CA LEU A 68 -4.33 12.51 10.04
C LEU A 68 -4.64 11.84 11.38
N GLY A 69 -4.29 12.49 12.51
CA GLY A 69 -4.62 12.02 13.83
C GLY A 69 -6.13 11.92 14.07
N LEU A 70 -6.90 12.93 13.67
CA LEU A 70 -8.36 12.93 13.77
C LEU A 70 -9.01 11.86 12.89
N ILE A 71 -8.49 11.65 11.67
CA ILE A 71 -8.95 10.57 10.78
C ILE A 71 -8.68 9.21 11.41
N ALA A 72 -7.51 9.01 12.03
CA ALA A 72 -7.16 7.76 12.70
C ALA A 72 -8.07 7.47 13.90
N VAL A 73 -8.29 8.47 14.78
CA VAL A 73 -9.20 8.35 15.94
C VAL A 73 -10.63 8.10 15.47
N GLY A 74 -11.13 8.89 14.51
CA GLY A 74 -12.49 8.75 13.96
C GLY A 74 -12.69 7.40 13.27
N GLY A 75 -11.71 6.94 12.50
CA GLY A 75 -11.72 5.64 11.85
C GLY A 75 -11.75 4.48 12.86
N PHE A 76 -10.93 4.58 13.92
CA PHE A 76 -10.92 3.56 14.98
C PHE A 76 -12.26 3.50 15.73
N LEU A 77 -12.79 4.64 16.18
CA LEU A 77 -14.09 4.71 16.85
C LEU A 77 -15.23 4.26 15.94
N GLY A 78 -15.18 4.66 14.66
CA GLY A 78 -16.13 4.20 13.64
C GLY A 78 -16.10 2.69 13.46
N ALA A 79 -14.91 2.08 13.37
CA ALA A 79 -14.74 0.62 13.28
C ALA A 79 -15.33 -0.09 14.52
N VAL A 80 -15.04 0.40 15.72
CA VAL A 80 -15.61 -0.14 16.96
C VAL A 80 -17.14 -0.05 16.95
N GLY A 81 -17.70 1.08 16.51
CA GLY A 81 -19.16 1.27 16.36
C GLY A 81 -19.77 0.30 15.36
N VAL A 82 -19.16 0.14 14.19
CA VAL A 82 -19.60 -0.83 13.16
C VAL A 82 -19.55 -2.26 13.71
N PHE A 83 -18.48 -2.64 14.39
CA PHE A 83 -18.36 -3.98 14.99
C PHE A 83 -19.43 -4.21 16.07
N ALA A 84 -19.69 -3.23 16.92
CA ALA A 84 -20.71 -3.32 17.95
C ALA A 84 -22.12 -3.50 17.36
N LEU A 85 -22.45 -2.68 16.35
CA LEU A 85 -23.74 -2.78 15.65
C LEU A 85 -23.90 -4.11 14.90
N ALA A 86 -22.88 -4.51 14.14
CA ALA A 86 -22.91 -5.75 13.38
C ALA A 86 -22.95 -6.98 14.29
N SER A 87 -22.19 -6.99 15.40
CA SER A 87 -22.23 -8.05 16.39
C SER A 87 -23.61 -8.14 17.07
N PHE A 88 -24.22 -7.00 17.41
CA PHE A 88 -25.55 -6.97 17.98
C PHE A 88 -26.61 -7.52 17.00
N ALA A 89 -26.52 -7.08 15.73
CA ALA A 89 -27.39 -7.58 14.67
C ALA A 89 -27.21 -9.10 14.44
N ALA A 90 -25.96 -9.59 14.45
CA ALA A 90 -25.66 -11.00 14.26
C ALA A 90 -26.20 -11.87 15.41
N VAL A 91 -26.06 -11.44 16.68
CA VAL A 91 -26.61 -12.14 17.84
C VAL A 91 -28.13 -12.19 17.76
N LYS A 92 -28.79 -11.07 17.37
CA LYS A 92 -30.23 -11.01 17.20
C LYS A 92 -30.73 -11.91 16.06
N LEU A 93 -30.01 -11.90 14.93
CA LEU A 93 -30.32 -12.75 13.77
C LEU A 93 -30.13 -14.24 14.10
N LEU A 94 -29.04 -14.59 14.78
CA LEU A 94 -28.79 -15.96 15.22
C LEU A 94 -29.93 -16.48 16.10
N ARG A 95 -30.40 -15.65 17.03
CA ARG A 95 -31.54 -15.99 17.88
C ARG A 95 -32.82 -16.22 17.08
N ALA A 96 -33.05 -15.41 16.06
CA ALA A 96 -34.26 -15.53 15.19
C ALA A 96 -34.20 -16.74 14.23
N SER A 97 -32.98 -17.13 13.81
CA SER A 97 -32.77 -18.17 12.81
C SER A 97 -32.72 -19.60 13.39
N VAL A 98 -32.36 -19.75 14.67
CA VAL A 98 -32.21 -21.06 15.30
C VAL A 98 -33.58 -21.56 15.76
N ASN A 99 -34.12 -22.58 15.06
CA ASN A 99 -35.33 -23.26 15.45
C ASN A 99 -35.05 -24.25 16.59
N GLU A 100 -35.50 -23.92 17.79
CA GLU A 100 -35.27 -24.70 19.00
C GLU A 100 -35.78 -26.15 18.93
N ALA A 101 -36.78 -26.45 18.10
CA ALA A 101 -37.32 -27.77 17.95
C ALA A 101 -36.53 -28.70 17.03
N ARG A 102 -35.78 -28.14 16.08
CA ARG A 102 -35.02 -28.91 15.06
C ARG A 102 -33.49 -28.83 15.23
N ALA A 103 -33.01 -27.82 15.90
CA ALA A 103 -31.56 -27.62 16.08
C ALA A 103 -30.97 -28.57 17.12
N PRO A 104 -29.71 -29.01 16.97
CA PRO A 104 -29.02 -29.84 17.94
C PRO A 104 -28.90 -29.10 19.29
N ARG A 105 -28.98 -29.84 20.40
CA ARG A 105 -29.01 -29.29 21.77
C ARG A 105 -27.85 -28.33 22.07
N TRP A 106 -26.64 -28.66 21.59
CA TRP A 106 -25.48 -27.79 21.77
C TRP A 106 -25.61 -26.42 21.11
N LEU A 107 -26.23 -26.36 19.92
CA LEU A 107 -26.45 -25.10 19.20
C LEU A 107 -27.52 -24.26 19.90
N VAL A 108 -28.62 -24.86 20.33
CA VAL A 108 -29.68 -24.16 21.09
C VAL A 108 -29.10 -23.56 22.37
N LEU A 109 -28.31 -24.33 23.12
CA LEU A 109 -27.67 -23.85 24.35
C LEU A 109 -26.67 -22.73 24.08
N ALA A 110 -25.82 -22.84 23.05
CA ALA A 110 -24.87 -21.81 22.68
C ALA A 110 -25.62 -20.51 22.27
N THR A 111 -26.68 -20.62 21.48
CA THR A 111 -27.49 -19.45 21.06
C THR A 111 -28.18 -18.79 22.24
N ARG A 112 -28.77 -19.59 23.14
CA ARG A 112 -29.39 -19.06 24.35
C ARG A 112 -28.38 -18.35 25.26
N GLN A 113 -27.18 -18.89 25.39
CA GLN A 113 -26.13 -18.32 26.23
C GLN A 113 -25.63 -16.98 25.68
N LEU A 114 -25.37 -16.88 24.34
CA LEU A 114 -25.03 -15.63 23.65
C LEU A 114 -26.15 -14.59 23.76
N SER A 115 -27.41 -15.03 23.64
CA SER A 115 -28.59 -14.15 23.69
C SER A 115 -28.99 -13.72 25.08
N ALA A 116 -28.63 -14.47 26.13
CA ALA A 116 -28.90 -14.12 27.52
C ALA A 116 -28.12 -12.90 28.00
N ARG A 117 -26.90 -12.70 27.44
CA ARG A 117 -26.03 -11.56 27.78
C ARG A 117 -25.54 -10.86 26.50
N PRO A 118 -26.43 -10.19 25.74
CA PRO A 118 -26.10 -9.66 24.42
C PRO A 118 -25.00 -8.60 24.46
N VAL A 119 -24.98 -7.74 25.48
CA VAL A 119 -23.94 -6.71 25.65
C VAL A 119 -22.57 -7.34 25.82
N TYR A 120 -22.46 -8.41 26.61
CA TYR A 120 -21.20 -9.11 26.83
C TYR A 120 -20.70 -9.77 25.51
N ALA A 121 -21.57 -10.46 24.80
CA ALA A 121 -21.26 -11.05 23.51
C ALA A 121 -20.80 -10.01 22.49
N VAL A 122 -21.46 -8.85 22.41
CA VAL A 122 -21.11 -7.74 21.53
C VAL A 122 -19.72 -7.18 21.89
N VAL A 123 -19.46 -6.91 23.17
CA VAL A 123 -18.14 -6.39 23.62
C VAL A 123 -17.03 -7.38 23.31
N GLN A 124 -17.22 -8.67 23.58
CA GLN A 124 -16.25 -9.72 23.32
C GLN A 124 -15.96 -9.85 21.82
N THR A 125 -17.02 -9.91 20.97
CA THR A 125 -16.88 -10.00 19.51
C THR A 125 -16.20 -8.77 18.93
N SER A 126 -16.59 -7.58 19.39
CA SER A 126 -16.01 -6.31 18.93
C SER A 126 -14.54 -6.17 19.32
N ALA A 127 -14.17 -6.54 20.55
CA ALA A 127 -12.78 -6.51 21.00
C ALA A 127 -11.90 -7.46 20.18
N LEU A 128 -12.40 -8.69 19.92
CA LEU A 128 -11.72 -9.66 19.08
C LEU A 128 -11.62 -9.19 17.63
N ALA A 129 -12.70 -8.58 17.09
CA ALA A 129 -12.71 -8.04 15.73
C ALA A 129 -11.72 -6.87 15.55
N VAL A 130 -11.60 -5.98 16.54
CA VAL A 130 -10.61 -4.90 16.51
C VAL A 130 -9.17 -5.46 16.50
N GLY A 131 -8.91 -6.45 17.35
CA GLY A 131 -7.59 -7.10 17.38
C GLY A 131 -7.26 -7.79 16.04
N LEU A 132 -8.22 -8.54 15.49
CA LEU A 132 -8.08 -9.18 14.18
C LEU A 132 -7.99 -8.17 13.03
N LEU A 133 -8.72 -7.05 13.11
CA LEU A 133 -8.61 -5.96 12.13
C LEU A 133 -7.19 -5.41 12.07
N ALA A 134 -6.59 -5.13 13.22
CA ALA A 134 -5.22 -4.62 13.28
C ALA A 134 -4.23 -5.61 12.63
N LEU A 135 -4.37 -6.91 12.94
CA LEU A 135 -3.54 -7.95 12.34
C LEU A 135 -3.78 -8.09 10.82
N MET A 136 -5.04 -8.03 10.38
CA MET A 136 -5.40 -8.11 8.96
C MET A 136 -4.88 -6.92 8.17
N LEU A 137 -5.05 -5.69 8.67
CA LEU A 137 -4.51 -4.49 8.04
C LEU A 137 -2.99 -4.56 7.95
N LEU A 138 -2.34 -5.03 9.00
CA LEU A 138 -0.90 -5.22 9.02
C LEU A 138 -0.42 -6.17 7.91
N VAL A 139 -1.06 -7.33 7.78
CA VAL A 139 -0.73 -8.34 6.74
C VAL A 139 -1.03 -7.79 5.35
N LEU A 140 -2.18 -7.13 5.18
CA LEU A 140 -2.63 -6.59 3.89
C LEU A 140 -1.68 -5.49 3.41
N LEU A 141 -1.41 -4.49 4.28
CA LEU A 141 -0.49 -3.39 3.96
C LEU A 141 0.93 -3.88 3.67
N ARG A 142 1.42 -4.86 4.44
CA ARG A 142 2.72 -5.48 4.17
C ARG A 142 2.77 -6.08 2.78
N THR A 143 1.79 -6.91 2.43
CA THR A 143 1.78 -7.63 1.16
C THR A 143 1.68 -6.68 -0.02
N ASP A 144 0.79 -5.69 0.05
CA ASP A 144 0.57 -4.74 -1.04
C ASP A 144 1.71 -3.73 -1.15
N LEU A 145 2.25 -3.23 -0.03
CA LEU A 145 3.37 -2.30 -0.02
C LEU A 145 4.64 -2.93 -0.60
N ILE A 146 4.97 -4.16 -0.17
CA ILE A 146 6.13 -4.89 -0.68
C ILE A 146 5.95 -5.23 -2.17
N SER A 147 4.76 -5.65 -2.57
CA SER A 147 4.48 -5.96 -3.99
C SER A 147 4.56 -4.73 -4.87
N SER A 148 4.08 -3.58 -4.39
CA SER A 148 4.15 -2.30 -5.10
C SER A 148 5.59 -1.80 -5.24
N TRP A 149 6.39 -1.91 -4.19
CA TRP A 149 7.81 -1.56 -4.24
C TRP A 149 8.61 -2.46 -5.19
N ARG A 150 8.33 -3.77 -5.19
CA ARG A 150 8.97 -4.70 -6.15
C ARG A 150 8.56 -4.43 -7.59
N LYS A 151 7.33 -4.00 -7.83
CA LYS A 151 6.85 -3.61 -9.17
C LYS A 151 7.44 -2.27 -9.63
N ALA A 152 7.71 -1.35 -8.72
CA ALA A 152 8.30 -0.05 -9.04
C ALA A 152 9.74 -0.15 -9.59
N THR A 153 10.46 -1.24 -9.28
CA THR A 153 11.81 -1.48 -9.82
C THR A 153 11.91 -2.92 -10.31
N PRO A 154 11.42 -3.23 -11.51
CA PRO A 154 11.50 -4.58 -12.07
C PRO A 154 12.95 -5.06 -12.14
N PRO A 155 13.21 -6.36 -11.93
CA PRO A 155 14.56 -6.90 -12.00
C PRO A 155 15.17 -6.81 -13.41
N ASP A 156 14.34 -6.65 -14.44
CA ASP A 156 14.74 -6.48 -15.84
C ASP A 156 14.75 -5.01 -16.30
N ALA A 157 14.62 -4.06 -15.34
CA ALA A 157 14.66 -2.63 -15.67
C ALA A 157 15.98 -2.27 -16.40
N PRO A 158 15.91 -1.37 -17.41
CA PRO A 158 17.09 -0.83 -18.06
C PRO A 158 18.07 -0.24 -17.05
N ASN A 159 19.35 -0.51 -17.24
CA ASN A 159 20.43 0.03 -16.41
C ASN A 159 21.45 0.83 -17.22
N ARG A 160 21.20 0.99 -18.52
CA ARG A 160 21.96 1.85 -19.42
C ARG A 160 21.05 2.80 -20.15
N PHE A 161 21.42 4.07 -20.19
CA PHE A 161 20.82 5.09 -21.00
C PHE A 161 21.87 5.63 -21.97
N VAL A 162 21.60 5.52 -23.25
CA VAL A 162 22.47 6.06 -24.28
C VAL A 162 21.72 7.16 -24.99
N ILE A 163 22.32 8.33 -25.05
CA ILE A 163 21.80 9.51 -25.73
C ILE A 163 22.75 9.96 -26.83
N ASN A 164 22.26 10.79 -27.73
CA ASN A 164 23.04 11.41 -28.80
C ASN A 164 23.54 10.42 -29.87
N VAL A 165 22.77 9.34 -30.13
CA VAL A 165 23.03 8.49 -31.31
C VAL A 165 22.52 9.24 -32.54
N GLN A 166 23.39 9.45 -33.53
CA GLN A 166 23.01 10.17 -34.75
C GLN A 166 22.16 9.28 -35.67
N PRO A 167 21.30 9.85 -36.51
CA PRO A 167 20.43 9.08 -37.41
C PRO A 167 21.21 8.07 -38.29
N GLU A 168 22.36 8.46 -38.80
CA GLU A 168 23.21 7.63 -39.66
C GLU A 168 23.81 6.43 -38.91
N GLN A 169 23.92 6.51 -37.59
CA GLN A 169 24.45 5.46 -36.73
C GLN A 169 23.38 4.50 -36.22
N GLY A 170 22.09 4.82 -36.40
CA GLY A 170 20.97 4.14 -35.77
C GLY A 170 20.97 2.64 -35.98
N ASP A 171 21.07 2.19 -37.25
CA ASP A 171 21.06 0.76 -37.60
C ASP A 171 22.29 0.03 -37.08
N ALA A 172 23.47 0.61 -37.24
CA ALA A 172 24.72 0.07 -36.73
C ALA A 172 24.71 -0.07 -35.20
N PHE A 173 24.17 0.94 -34.51
CA PHE A 173 24.03 0.92 -33.06
C PHE A 173 23.09 -0.18 -32.58
N GLN A 174 21.91 -0.33 -33.21
CA GLN A 174 20.96 -1.39 -32.86
C GLN A 174 21.55 -2.78 -33.14
N GLN A 175 22.30 -2.95 -34.23
CA GLN A 175 23.00 -4.19 -34.53
C GLN A 175 24.07 -4.50 -33.47
N ALA A 176 24.83 -3.50 -33.04
CA ALA A 176 25.84 -3.65 -31.97
C ALA A 176 25.19 -4.07 -30.63
N LEU A 177 24.03 -3.50 -30.28
CA LEU A 177 23.28 -3.93 -29.10
C LEU A 177 22.86 -5.40 -29.19
N ARG A 178 22.29 -5.81 -30.31
CA ARG A 178 21.85 -7.20 -30.54
C ARG A 178 23.03 -8.19 -30.55
N ALA A 179 24.11 -7.84 -31.19
CA ALA A 179 25.35 -8.64 -31.21
C ALA A 179 25.98 -8.76 -29.82
N GLY A 180 25.84 -7.73 -28.98
CA GLY A 180 26.25 -7.74 -27.58
C GLY A 180 25.34 -8.54 -26.66
N GLY A 181 24.22 -9.08 -27.15
CA GLY A 181 23.28 -9.90 -26.37
C GLY A 181 22.11 -9.13 -25.75
N VAL A 182 21.93 -7.85 -26.09
CA VAL A 182 20.78 -7.06 -25.63
C VAL A 182 19.53 -7.48 -26.42
N LYS A 183 18.59 -8.15 -25.76
CA LYS A 183 17.37 -8.68 -26.39
C LYS A 183 16.26 -7.64 -26.53
N LYS A 184 16.15 -6.73 -25.60
CA LYS A 184 15.12 -5.69 -25.53
C LYS A 184 15.77 -4.34 -25.23
N PHE A 185 15.40 -3.34 -25.98
CA PHE A 185 15.83 -1.96 -25.76
C PHE A 185 14.76 -0.99 -26.21
N ASP A 186 14.67 0.15 -25.54
CA ASP A 186 13.88 1.27 -26.01
C ASP A 186 14.65 2.02 -27.08
N TRP A 187 13.94 2.49 -28.10
CA TRP A 187 14.52 3.24 -29.20
C TRP A 187 13.57 4.34 -29.63
N TYR A 188 13.93 5.58 -29.32
CA TYR A 188 13.09 6.74 -29.64
C TYR A 188 13.91 7.89 -30.21
N PRO A 189 13.36 8.63 -31.20
CA PRO A 189 13.90 9.92 -31.58
C PRO A 189 13.77 10.91 -30.41
N MET A 190 14.77 11.74 -30.25
CA MET A 190 14.80 12.81 -29.25
C MET A 190 15.06 14.13 -29.94
N ILE A 191 14.15 15.06 -29.78
CA ILE A 191 14.18 16.39 -30.37
C ILE A 191 14.17 17.39 -29.22
N ARG A 192 15.08 18.36 -29.24
CA ARG A 192 15.06 19.45 -28.26
C ARG A 192 14.13 20.56 -28.73
N GLY A 193 13.23 20.97 -27.87
CA GLY A 193 12.28 22.05 -28.16
C GLY A 193 11.94 22.87 -26.94
N ARG A 194 11.86 24.19 -27.11
CA ARG A 194 11.43 25.10 -26.05
C ARG A 194 9.97 25.47 -26.26
N LEU A 195 9.17 25.42 -25.18
CA LEU A 195 7.79 25.88 -25.21
C LEU A 195 7.78 27.41 -25.27
N VAL A 196 7.26 28.00 -26.35
CA VAL A 196 7.28 29.43 -26.57
C VAL A 196 5.90 30.09 -26.55
N ALA A 197 4.83 29.33 -26.79
CA ALA A 197 3.47 29.84 -26.64
C ALA A 197 2.45 28.74 -26.30
N VAL A 198 1.38 29.16 -25.61
CA VAL A 198 0.20 28.37 -25.32
C VAL A 198 -1.02 29.09 -25.83
N ASN A 199 -1.83 28.46 -26.69
CA ASN A 199 -3.02 29.05 -27.32
C ASN A 199 -2.74 30.36 -28.01
N GLY A 200 -1.57 30.50 -28.65
CA GLY A 200 -1.13 31.69 -29.36
C GLY A 200 -0.57 32.81 -28.47
N LYS A 201 -0.64 32.68 -27.15
CA LYS A 201 -0.06 33.64 -26.22
C LYS A 201 1.36 33.19 -25.86
N ALA A 202 2.34 34.08 -25.99
CA ALA A 202 3.70 33.82 -25.56
C ALA A 202 3.74 33.48 -24.08
N VAL A 203 4.59 32.51 -23.70
CA VAL A 203 4.72 32.00 -22.34
C VAL A 203 6.15 32.23 -21.87
N THR A 204 6.27 32.80 -20.68
CA THR A 204 7.53 33.04 -19.98
C THR A 204 7.47 32.47 -18.56
N PRO A 205 8.61 32.25 -17.89
CA PRO A 205 8.61 31.81 -16.51
C PRO A 205 7.82 32.69 -15.54
N ASP A 206 7.77 34.00 -15.83
CA ASP A 206 7.09 35.00 -14.98
C ASP A 206 5.55 34.89 -15.04
N ASP A 207 5.00 34.17 -16.00
CA ASP A 207 3.55 33.92 -16.09
C ASP A 207 3.03 32.90 -15.06
N PHE A 208 3.91 32.26 -14.30
CA PHE A 208 3.56 31.23 -13.33
C PHE A 208 3.95 31.62 -11.92
N GLU A 209 3.14 31.26 -10.92
CA GLU A 209 3.47 31.42 -9.50
C GLU A 209 4.28 30.22 -8.96
N ASP A 210 4.01 29.02 -9.47
CA ASP A 210 4.66 27.78 -9.05
C ASP A 210 6.11 27.69 -9.58
N ASP A 211 7.08 27.56 -8.67
CA ASP A 211 8.51 27.41 -9.00
C ASP A 211 8.81 26.21 -9.91
N ARG A 212 8.01 25.15 -9.84
CA ARG A 212 8.15 24.00 -10.73
C ARG A 212 7.74 24.34 -12.14
N ALA A 213 6.63 25.07 -12.30
CA ALA A 213 6.16 25.55 -13.60
C ALA A 213 7.18 26.49 -14.23
N LYS A 214 7.74 27.46 -13.49
CA LYS A 214 8.82 28.36 -13.93
C LYS A 214 10.00 27.59 -14.50
N ARG A 215 10.53 26.63 -13.75
CA ARG A 215 11.66 25.79 -14.19
C ARG A 215 11.35 24.93 -15.41
N LEU A 216 10.09 24.49 -15.57
CA LEU A 216 9.67 23.69 -16.72
C LEU A 216 9.61 24.53 -17.99
N VAL A 217 9.11 25.76 -17.93
CA VAL A 217 9.01 26.64 -19.10
C VAL A 217 10.36 27.22 -19.51
N ASP A 218 11.25 27.49 -18.54
CA ASP A 218 12.59 28.05 -18.80
C ASP A 218 13.54 27.09 -19.52
N ARG A 219 13.33 25.80 -19.43
CA ARG A 219 14.20 24.79 -20.03
C ARG A 219 13.70 24.28 -21.37
N GLU A 220 14.61 23.69 -22.14
CA GLU A 220 14.25 22.87 -23.29
C GLU A 220 13.61 21.55 -22.84
N PHE A 221 12.58 21.12 -23.56
CA PHE A 221 12.00 19.80 -23.42
C PHE A 221 12.67 18.82 -24.36
N ASN A 222 12.82 17.60 -23.89
CA ASN A 222 13.05 16.48 -24.78
C ASN A 222 11.70 16.03 -25.33
N LEU A 223 11.45 16.32 -26.59
CA LEU A 223 10.27 15.91 -27.34
C LEU A 223 10.60 14.63 -28.08
N SER A 224 9.57 13.88 -28.43
CA SER A 224 9.71 12.66 -29.24
C SER A 224 8.53 12.48 -30.19
N ASN A 225 8.66 11.54 -31.08
CA ASN A 225 7.57 11.09 -31.95
C ASN A 225 7.52 9.57 -32.04
N SER A 226 6.32 9.03 -32.19
CA SER A 226 6.07 7.61 -32.42
C SER A 226 4.64 7.43 -32.90
N THR A 227 4.42 6.49 -33.80
CA THR A 227 3.07 6.10 -34.22
C THR A 227 2.34 5.32 -33.14
N GLU A 228 3.07 4.60 -32.29
CA GLU A 228 2.51 3.79 -31.20
C GLU A 228 2.73 4.45 -29.85
N THR A 229 1.76 4.33 -28.96
CA THR A 229 1.93 4.73 -27.56
C THR A 229 2.98 3.83 -26.90
N PRO A 230 3.97 4.40 -26.19
CA PRO A 230 4.92 3.59 -25.42
C PRO A 230 4.19 2.63 -24.47
N SER A 231 4.59 1.36 -24.47
CA SER A 231 3.89 0.29 -23.74
C SER A 231 3.82 0.49 -22.21
N HIS A 232 4.68 1.35 -21.66
CA HIS A 232 4.75 1.73 -20.25
C HIS A 232 4.03 3.05 -19.94
N ASN A 233 3.32 3.63 -20.93
CA ASN A 233 2.51 4.84 -20.78
C ASN A 233 1.03 4.49 -20.97
N GLN A 234 0.15 5.14 -20.22
CA GLN A 234 -1.28 4.96 -20.31
C GLN A 234 -1.95 6.28 -20.73
N VAL A 235 -2.76 6.25 -21.79
CA VAL A 235 -3.62 7.39 -22.15
C VAL A 235 -4.74 7.48 -21.13
N VAL A 236 -4.79 8.61 -20.39
CA VAL A 236 -5.77 8.85 -19.33
C VAL A 236 -6.91 9.78 -19.76
N ALA A 237 -6.69 10.57 -20.80
CA ALA A 237 -7.70 11.46 -21.37
C ALA A 237 -7.44 11.70 -22.86
N GLY A 238 -8.51 11.91 -23.64
CA GLY A 238 -8.42 12.09 -25.08
C GLY A 238 -8.13 10.80 -25.84
N ARG A 239 -7.49 10.91 -27.01
CA ARG A 239 -7.16 9.78 -27.87
C ARG A 239 -5.78 9.96 -28.50
N TRP A 240 -4.99 8.89 -28.53
CA TRP A 240 -3.78 8.79 -29.33
C TRP A 240 -4.17 8.24 -30.72
N THR A 241 -4.02 9.04 -31.75
CA THR A 241 -4.31 8.62 -33.14
C THR A 241 -3.00 8.59 -33.91
N ALA A 242 -2.61 7.39 -34.36
CA ALA A 242 -1.38 7.23 -35.14
C ALA A 242 -1.43 8.02 -36.46
N GLY A 243 -0.38 8.79 -36.75
CA GLY A 243 -0.26 9.59 -37.96
C GLY A 243 -1.03 10.92 -37.94
N GLU A 244 -1.66 11.30 -36.85
CA GLU A 244 -2.39 12.57 -36.70
C GLU A 244 -1.39 13.73 -36.73
N LYS A 245 -1.50 14.58 -37.76
CA LYS A 245 -0.67 15.76 -37.94
C LYS A 245 -1.09 16.86 -36.96
N ASP A 246 -0.15 17.70 -36.59
CA ASP A 246 -0.37 18.81 -35.64
C ASP A 246 -1.02 18.40 -34.31
N ALA A 247 -0.84 17.16 -33.92
CA ALA A 247 -1.31 16.59 -32.67
C ALA A 247 -0.15 16.27 -31.76
N ILE A 248 -0.37 16.43 -30.45
CA ILE A 248 0.56 16.04 -29.39
C ILE A 248 -0.15 15.35 -28.24
N SER A 249 0.59 14.47 -27.62
CA SER A 249 0.24 13.85 -26.35
C SER A 249 1.13 14.42 -25.25
N VAL A 250 0.51 14.93 -24.19
CA VAL A 250 1.20 15.56 -23.06
C VAL A 250 1.13 14.68 -21.83
N GLU A 251 2.18 14.68 -21.02
CA GLU A 251 2.20 13.99 -19.73
C GLU A 251 1.27 14.70 -18.74
N GLU A 252 0.48 13.92 -17.99
CA GLU A 252 -0.59 14.41 -17.10
C GLU A 252 -0.06 15.37 -16.02
N GLY A 253 1.10 15.08 -15.42
CA GLY A 253 1.72 15.92 -14.39
C GLY A 253 2.19 17.25 -14.96
N LEU A 254 2.77 17.26 -16.17
CA LEU A 254 3.11 18.49 -16.89
C LEU A 254 1.86 19.32 -17.19
N ALA A 255 0.81 18.66 -17.69
CA ALA A 255 -0.45 19.33 -18.00
C ALA A 255 -1.06 19.99 -16.75
N LYS A 256 -1.09 19.30 -15.63
CA LYS A 256 -1.55 19.84 -14.33
C LYS A 256 -0.70 21.02 -13.85
N THR A 257 0.63 20.89 -13.93
CA THR A 257 1.56 21.93 -13.47
C THR A 257 1.46 23.22 -14.28
N LEU A 258 1.27 23.11 -15.59
CA LEU A 258 1.15 24.27 -16.50
C LEU A 258 -0.31 24.69 -16.77
N GLY A 259 -1.31 24.02 -16.15
CA GLY A 259 -2.72 24.32 -16.34
C GLY A 259 -3.27 23.99 -17.74
N LEU A 260 -2.61 23.06 -18.48
CA LEU A 260 -2.96 22.70 -19.85
C LEU A 260 -4.16 21.74 -19.88
N LYS A 261 -4.97 21.85 -20.92
CA LYS A 261 -6.17 21.04 -21.13
C LYS A 261 -6.16 20.39 -22.53
N LEU A 262 -6.98 19.36 -22.69
CA LEU A 262 -7.25 18.79 -24.02
C LEU A 262 -7.80 19.89 -24.93
N GLY A 263 -7.23 19.98 -26.14
CA GLY A 263 -7.61 20.96 -27.12
C GLY A 263 -6.72 22.21 -27.16
N ASP A 264 -5.93 22.47 -26.12
CA ASP A 264 -4.96 23.57 -26.11
C ASP A 264 -3.91 23.37 -27.20
N ARG A 265 -3.42 24.48 -27.75
CA ARG A 265 -2.34 24.50 -28.74
C ARG A 265 -1.04 24.91 -28.08
N LEU A 266 -0.02 24.08 -28.24
CA LEU A 266 1.34 24.39 -27.81
C LEU A 266 2.20 24.70 -29.00
N ARG A 267 3.02 25.73 -28.86
CA ARG A 267 4.05 26.09 -29.88
C ARG A 267 5.41 25.81 -29.30
N PHE A 268 6.15 24.94 -29.98
CA PHE A 268 7.54 24.63 -29.65
C PHE A 268 8.48 25.25 -30.68
N ASP A 269 9.56 25.83 -30.19
CA ASP A 269 10.72 26.19 -31.02
C ASP A 269 11.71 25.01 -30.96
N MET A 270 11.95 24.38 -32.11
CA MET A 270 12.86 23.26 -32.30
C MET A 270 14.01 23.67 -33.20
N ALA A 271 15.09 24.21 -32.62
CA ALA A 271 16.25 24.74 -33.36
C ALA A 271 15.90 25.82 -34.42
N GLY A 272 15.02 26.76 -34.07
CA GLY A 272 14.56 27.82 -34.94
C GLY A 272 13.34 27.50 -35.80
N GLN A 273 12.88 26.24 -35.76
CA GLN A 273 11.64 25.81 -36.41
C GLN A 273 10.47 25.84 -35.45
N LEU A 274 9.44 26.61 -35.74
CA LEU A 274 8.24 26.72 -34.92
C LEU A 274 7.24 25.61 -35.33
N SER A 275 6.83 24.82 -34.36
CA SER A 275 5.80 23.78 -34.51
C SER A 275 4.62 24.07 -33.61
N ASP A 276 3.44 24.25 -34.23
CA ASP A 276 2.17 24.39 -33.53
C ASP A 276 1.44 23.05 -33.50
N ALA A 277 1.13 22.53 -32.32
CA ALA A 277 0.41 21.27 -32.18
C ALA A 277 -0.67 21.35 -31.11
N LYS A 278 -1.77 20.63 -31.35
CA LYS A 278 -2.93 20.54 -30.45
C LYS A 278 -2.78 19.36 -29.49
N ILE A 279 -3.11 19.55 -28.23
CA ILE A 279 -3.17 18.46 -27.25
C ILE A 279 -4.39 17.59 -27.56
N THR A 280 -4.17 16.39 -28.10
CA THR A 280 -5.23 15.42 -28.42
C THR A 280 -5.34 14.32 -27.39
N SER A 281 -4.28 14.12 -26.57
CA SER A 281 -4.32 13.15 -25.47
C SER A 281 -3.42 13.55 -24.29
N LEU A 282 -3.81 13.08 -23.11
CA LEU A 282 -2.98 13.13 -21.91
C LEU A 282 -2.54 11.73 -21.54
N ARG A 283 -1.27 11.57 -21.14
CA ARG A 283 -0.68 10.29 -20.77
C ARG A 283 -0.22 10.30 -19.32
N LYS A 284 -0.53 9.23 -18.60
CA LYS A 284 0.15 8.89 -17.34
C LYS A 284 1.45 8.18 -17.69
N VAL A 285 2.57 8.75 -17.25
CA VAL A 285 3.92 8.26 -17.51
C VAL A 285 4.48 7.68 -16.24
N ASP A 286 4.98 6.44 -16.31
CA ASP A 286 5.69 5.82 -15.19
C ASP A 286 7.18 6.21 -15.24
N TRP A 287 7.51 7.28 -14.53
CA TRP A 287 8.90 7.76 -14.41
C TRP A 287 9.79 6.81 -13.63
N GLY A 288 9.20 5.94 -12.79
CA GLY A 288 9.92 4.91 -12.02
C GLY A 288 10.31 3.68 -12.84
N SER A 289 9.75 3.50 -14.04
CA SER A 289 9.99 2.34 -14.89
C SER A 289 11.42 2.18 -15.39
N MET A 290 12.26 3.20 -15.22
CA MET A 290 13.64 3.27 -15.78
C MET A 290 13.66 3.05 -17.30
N ARG A 291 12.56 3.35 -17.99
CA ARG A 291 12.46 3.33 -19.44
C ARG A 291 12.50 4.73 -20.02
N VAL A 292 12.70 4.84 -21.33
CA VAL A 292 12.70 6.16 -22.00
C VAL A 292 11.33 6.78 -21.93
N ASN A 293 11.25 7.97 -21.35
CA ASN A 293 10.01 8.72 -21.14
C ASN A 293 10.15 10.16 -21.63
N PHE A 294 9.05 10.72 -22.14
CA PHE A 294 8.98 12.08 -22.64
C PHE A 294 7.75 12.80 -22.08
N PHE A 295 7.91 14.09 -21.79
CA PHE A 295 6.79 14.94 -21.40
C PHE A 295 5.78 15.16 -22.52
N VAL A 296 6.28 15.33 -23.75
CA VAL A 296 5.47 15.58 -24.93
C VAL A 296 5.90 14.66 -26.06
N MET A 297 4.93 14.05 -26.73
CA MET A 297 5.17 13.19 -27.89
C MET A 297 4.20 13.49 -29.03
N TYR A 298 4.70 13.44 -30.23
CA TYR A 298 3.92 13.55 -31.47
C TYR A 298 3.51 12.15 -31.94
N PRO A 299 2.23 11.90 -32.29
CA PRO A 299 1.76 10.60 -32.73
C PRO A 299 2.07 10.32 -34.22
N VAL A 300 3.22 10.72 -34.70
CA VAL A 300 3.67 10.59 -36.09
C VAL A 300 4.96 9.78 -36.19
N ALA A 301 5.19 9.18 -37.36
CA ALA A 301 6.40 8.39 -37.58
C ALA A 301 7.67 9.26 -37.63
N GLN A 302 7.57 10.46 -38.18
CA GLN A 302 8.70 11.37 -38.34
C GLN A 302 8.21 12.82 -38.31
N LEU A 303 9.01 13.70 -37.72
CA LEU A 303 8.87 15.15 -37.83
C LEU A 303 9.83 15.64 -38.91
N ALA A 304 9.32 16.46 -39.86
CA ALA A 304 10.11 16.99 -40.97
C ALA A 304 11.01 18.12 -40.47
N ASP A 305 12.18 18.22 -41.07
CA ASP A 305 13.11 19.39 -41.01
C ASP A 305 13.56 19.79 -39.59
N VAL A 306 13.55 18.86 -38.62
CA VAL A 306 14.06 19.10 -37.26
C VAL A 306 15.29 18.25 -36.97
N PRO A 307 16.29 18.78 -36.24
CA PRO A 307 17.45 17.99 -35.83
C PRO A 307 17.02 16.92 -34.82
N VAL A 308 17.32 15.66 -35.15
CA VAL A 308 16.97 14.49 -34.35
C VAL A 308 18.23 13.78 -33.91
N SER A 309 18.29 13.37 -32.66
CA SER A 309 19.17 12.32 -32.17
C SER A 309 18.34 11.18 -31.60
N TYR A 310 18.93 10.01 -31.40
CA TYR A 310 18.23 8.89 -30.79
C TYR A 310 18.67 8.67 -29.36
N ILE A 311 17.70 8.23 -28.55
CA ILE A 311 17.90 7.80 -27.18
C ILE A 311 17.49 6.33 -27.08
N SER A 312 18.28 5.56 -26.33
CA SER A 312 18.03 4.16 -26.05
C SER A 312 18.18 3.86 -24.57
N ALA A 313 17.29 3.04 -24.05
CA ALA A 313 17.44 2.46 -22.72
C ALA A 313 17.41 0.95 -22.82
N PHE A 314 18.36 0.28 -22.20
CA PHE A 314 18.49 -1.16 -22.22
C PHE A 314 19.14 -1.70 -20.96
N ARG A 315 18.97 -3.00 -20.71
CA ARG A 315 19.73 -3.70 -19.68
C ARG A 315 20.99 -4.26 -20.31
N ALA A 316 22.13 -3.87 -19.78
CA ALA A 316 23.42 -4.43 -20.20
C ALA A 316 23.42 -5.96 -19.95
N PRO A 317 23.99 -6.75 -20.87
CA PRO A 317 24.01 -8.20 -20.73
C PRO A 317 24.77 -8.61 -19.47
N GLU A 318 24.13 -9.44 -18.66
CA GLU A 318 24.79 -10.06 -17.52
C GLU A 318 25.76 -11.13 -18.00
N PRO A 319 26.95 -11.25 -17.39
CA PRO A 319 27.88 -12.29 -17.74
C PRO A 319 27.25 -13.63 -17.41
N MET A 320 27.09 -14.50 -18.43
CA MET A 320 26.67 -15.88 -18.19
C MET A 320 27.67 -16.55 -17.24
N PRO A 321 27.23 -17.19 -16.15
CA PRO A 321 28.10 -18.01 -15.33
C PRO A 321 28.68 -19.11 -16.21
N LYS A 322 30.01 -19.19 -16.35
CA LYS A 322 30.61 -20.42 -16.85
C LYS A 322 30.33 -21.50 -15.81
N GLU A 323 29.70 -22.58 -16.24
CA GLU A 323 29.53 -23.79 -15.45
C GLU A 323 30.89 -24.17 -14.82
N GLY A 324 30.95 -24.14 -13.48
CA GLY A 324 32.13 -24.56 -12.72
C GLY A 324 32.95 -23.49 -12.02
N THR A 325 32.68 -22.18 -12.22
CA THR A 325 33.44 -21.13 -11.50
C THR A 325 32.50 -20.35 -10.59
N ARG A 326 32.77 -20.33 -9.26
CA ARG A 326 32.09 -19.44 -8.32
C ARG A 326 32.30 -18.01 -8.82
N SER A 327 31.25 -17.40 -9.36
CA SER A 327 31.24 -16.06 -9.90
C SER A 327 31.59 -15.07 -8.80
N SER A 328 32.81 -14.53 -8.81
CA SER A 328 33.11 -13.34 -8.02
C SER A 328 32.46 -12.14 -8.70
N THR A 329 31.82 -11.27 -7.93
CA THR A 329 31.17 -10.03 -8.36
C THR A 329 32.08 -9.17 -9.26
N ALA A 330 33.39 -9.28 -9.07
CA ALA A 330 34.42 -8.59 -9.85
C ALA A 330 34.48 -9.02 -11.34
N SER A 331 34.23 -10.30 -11.66
CA SER A 331 34.27 -10.77 -13.06
C SER A 331 33.06 -10.31 -13.87
N GLY A 332 31.93 -10.07 -13.21
CA GLY A 332 30.72 -9.54 -13.81
C GLY A 332 30.87 -8.07 -14.22
N GLN A 333 31.40 -7.25 -13.33
CA GLN A 333 31.67 -5.83 -13.59
C GLN A 333 32.67 -5.62 -14.72
N ALA A 334 33.73 -6.43 -14.78
CA ALA A 334 34.75 -6.34 -15.84
C ALA A 334 34.19 -6.62 -17.24
N ARG A 335 33.22 -7.54 -17.40
CA ARG A 335 32.59 -7.83 -18.71
C ARG A 335 31.59 -6.76 -19.14
N THR A 336 30.81 -6.22 -18.20
CA THR A 336 29.90 -5.13 -18.48
C THR A 336 30.66 -3.88 -18.86
N GLN A 337 31.76 -3.57 -18.19
CA GLN A 337 32.69 -2.50 -18.59
C GLN A 337 33.32 -2.75 -19.97
N SER A 338 33.61 -4.01 -20.32
CA SER A 338 34.10 -4.37 -21.66
C SER A 338 33.04 -4.09 -22.74
N PHE A 339 31.76 -4.38 -22.49
CA PHE A 339 30.67 -4.09 -23.42
C PHE A 339 30.50 -2.58 -23.59
N ASP A 340 30.40 -1.81 -22.50
CA ASP A 340 30.28 -0.35 -22.52
C ASP A 340 31.45 0.30 -23.25
N ASN A 341 32.68 -0.13 -22.97
CA ASN A 341 33.90 0.35 -23.64
C ASN A 341 33.90 0.05 -25.13
N THR A 342 33.42 -1.13 -25.54
CA THR A 342 33.30 -1.50 -26.95
C THR A 342 32.30 -0.63 -27.67
N LEU A 343 31.16 -0.36 -27.02
CA LEU A 343 30.09 0.49 -27.56
C LEU A 343 30.58 1.94 -27.74
N VAL A 344 31.22 2.52 -26.71
CA VAL A 344 31.77 3.89 -26.77
C VAL A 344 32.90 4.02 -27.77
N LYS A 345 33.75 3.00 -27.93
CA LYS A 345 34.80 3.00 -28.97
C LYS A 345 34.22 2.96 -30.38
N ALA A 346 33.14 2.21 -30.58
CA ALA A 346 32.47 2.14 -31.88
C ALA A 346 31.68 3.42 -32.21
N PHE A 347 31.17 4.11 -31.20
CA PHE A 347 30.34 5.31 -31.33
C PHE A 347 30.83 6.42 -30.36
N PRO A 348 31.92 7.15 -30.71
CA PRO A 348 32.55 8.10 -29.77
C PRO A 348 31.71 9.31 -29.39
N ASN A 349 30.68 9.62 -30.18
CA ASN A 349 29.78 10.77 -29.97
C ASN A 349 28.65 10.48 -28.99
N ILE A 350 28.39 9.21 -28.61
CA ILE A 350 27.31 8.87 -27.71
C ILE A 350 27.69 9.17 -26.24
N THR A 351 26.68 9.49 -25.46
CA THR A 351 26.81 9.52 -24.00
C THR A 351 26.14 8.30 -23.42
N ASN A 352 26.93 7.37 -22.88
CA ASN A 352 26.42 6.19 -22.18
C ASN A 352 26.43 6.44 -20.68
N VAL A 353 25.21 6.44 -20.08
CA VAL A 353 25.01 6.65 -18.65
C VAL A 353 24.75 5.30 -17.98
N ASP A 354 25.67 4.88 -17.12
CA ASP A 354 25.52 3.69 -16.30
C ASP A 354 24.72 3.98 -15.03
N MET A 355 23.52 3.48 -14.96
CA MET A 355 22.64 3.59 -13.80
C MET A 355 22.71 2.39 -12.86
N SER A 356 23.57 1.41 -13.14
CA SER A 356 23.65 0.15 -12.36
C SER A 356 23.97 0.41 -10.89
N SER A 357 24.92 1.29 -10.58
CA SER A 357 25.28 1.62 -9.19
C SER A 357 24.12 2.30 -8.46
N THR A 358 23.44 3.24 -9.11
CA THR A 358 22.30 3.95 -8.55
C THR A 358 21.13 3.01 -8.33
N LEU A 359 20.80 2.15 -9.31
CA LEU A 359 19.76 1.13 -9.18
C LEU A 359 20.06 0.15 -8.05
N ASN A 360 21.28 -0.37 -7.99
CA ASN A 360 21.71 -1.29 -6.94
C ASN A 360 21.63 -0.63 -5.55
N GLN A 361 22.02 0.64 -5.43
CA GLN A 361 21.90 1.39 -4.19
C GLN A 361 20.44 1.58 -3.78
N VAL A 362 19.57 1.96 -4.70
CA VAL A 362 18.13 2.10 -4.46
C VAL A 362 17.53 0.77 -4.04
N GLN A 363 17.84 -0.33 -4.76
CA GLN A 363 17.37 -1.67 -4.41
C GLN A 363 17.87 -2.10 -3.03
N HIS A 364 19.14 -1.83 -2.70
CA HIS A 364 19.71 -2.18 -1.40
C HIS A 364 19.01 -1.43 -0.25
N VAL A 365 18.75 -0.13 -0.44
CA VAL A 365 17.98 0.68 0.54
C VAL A 365 16.56 0.16 0.68
N LEU A 366 15.88 -0.14 -0.44
CA LEU A 366 14.53 -0.72 -0.42
C LEU A 366 14.51 -2.07 0.32
N ASP A 367 15.45 -2.97 0.04
CA ASP A 367 15.56 -4.26 0.72
C ASP A 367 15.82 -4.11 2.22
N GLN A 368 16.60 -3.10 2.61
CA GLN A 368 16.85 -2.80 4.02
C GLN A 368 15.59 -2.27 4.71
N VAL A 369 14.86 -1.37 4.06
CA VAL A 369 13.58 -0.85 4.56
C VAL A 369 12.55 -1.96 4.64
N ILE A 370 12.43 -2.82 3.61
CA ILE A 370 11.53 -3.98 3.60
C ILE A 370 11.82 -4.89 4.79
N ARG A 371 13.09 -5.25 5.04
CA ARG A 371 13.47 -6.09 6.19
C ARG A 371 13.14 -5.43 7.53
N ALA A 372 13.37 -4.12 7.67
CA ALA A 372 13.02 -3.39 8.88
C ALA A 372 11.49 -3.39 9.13
N VAL A 373 10.72 -3.17 8.08
CA VAL A 373 9.25 -3.23 8.10
C VAL A 373 8.76 -4.65 8.40
N GLU A 374 9.36 -5.68 7.79
CA GLU A 374 9.04 -7.08 8.08
C GLU A 374 9.28 -7.46 9.54
N PHE A 375 10.40 -7.00 10.11
CA PHE A 375 10.71 -7.21 11.53
C PHE A 375 9.67 -6.52 12.42
N LEU A 376 9.34 -5.25 12.14
CA LEU A 376 8.33 -4.50 12.88
C LEU A 376 6.95 -5.18 12.82
N PHE A 377 6.56 -5.66 11.64
CA PHE A 377 5.31 -6.39 11.45
C PHE A 377 5.30 -7.73 12.19
N GLY A 378 6.40 -8.49 12.14
CA GLY A 378 6.54 -9.73 12.89
C GLY A 378 6.40 -9.52 14.40
N PHE A 379 7.04 -8.47 14.93
CA PHE A 379 6.93 -8.09 16.33
C PHE A 379 5.51 -7.68 16.72
N THR A 380 4.86 -6.84 15.90
CA THR A 380 3.47 -6.41 16.15
C THR A 380 2.49 -7.58 16.08
N LEU A 381 2.70 -8.51 15.13
CA LEU A 381 1.90 -9.74 15.04
C LEU A 381 2.06 -10.59 16.31
N ALA A 382 3.29 -10.79 16.77
CA ALA A 382 3.57 -11.56 18.00
C ALA A 382 2.90 -10.88 19.22
N ALA A 383 3.02 -9.57 19.36
CA ALA A 383 2.35 -8.80 20.42
C ALA A 383 0.82 -8.96 20.35
N GLY A 384 0.22 -8.85 19.16
CA GLY A 384 -1.20 -9.07 18.93
C GLY A 384 -1.66 -10.47 19.32
N LEU A 385 -0.89 -11.50 19.00
CA LEU A 385 -1.17 -12.88 19.42
C LEU A 385 -1.12 -13.06 20.94
N VAL A 386 -0.17 -12.41 21.62
CA VAL A 386 -0.08 -12.44 23.09
C VAL A 386 -1.33 -11.81 23.72
N VAL A 387 -1.77 -10.64 23.20
CA VAL A 387 -3.00 -9.97 23.65
C VAL A 387 -4.23 -10.85 23.42
N LEU A 388 -4.33 -11.46 22.25
CA LEU A 388 -5.41 -12.41 21.93
C LEU A 388 -5.43 -13.60 22.89
N PHE A 389 -4.27 -14.20 23.15
CA PHE A 389 -4.14 -15.30 24.09
C PHE A 389 -4.55 -14.90 25.52
N ALA A 390 -4.12 -13.72 25.97
CA ALA A 390 -4.52 -13.15 27.27
C ALA A 390 -6.05 -12.96 27.38
N ALA A 391 -6.68 -12.40 26.33
CA ALA A 391 -8.12 -12.19 26.27
C ALA A 391 -8.91 -13.51 26.37
N ILE A 392 -8.46 -14.55 25.63
CA ILE A 392 -9.06 -15.89 25.69
C ILE A 392 -8.90 -16.51 27.09
N THR A 393 -7.73 -16.33 27.71
CA THR A 393 -7.44 -16.90 29.03
C THR A 393 -8.32 -16.31 30.13
N VAL A 394 -8.47 -15.00 30.16
CA VAL A 394 -9.38 -14.29 31.10
C VAL A 394 -10.82 -14.78 30.93
N THR A 395 -11.30 -14.94 29.72
CA THR A 395 -12.64 -15.42 29.44
C THR A 395 -12.86 -16.86 29.90
N ARG A 396 -11.81 -17.71 29.88
CA ARG A 396 -11.90 -19.11 30.35
C ARG A 396 -12.16 -19.22 31.87
N GLU A 397 -11.58 -18.38 32.69
CA GLU A 397 -11.76 -18.43 34.13
C GLU A 397 -13.20 -18.06 34.55
N GLU A 398 -13.81 -17.07 33.95
CA GLU A 398 -15.21 -16.72 34.23
C GLU A 398 -16.16 -17.85 33.86
N ARG A 399 -15.92 -18.50 32.73
CA ARG A 399 -16.76 -19.64 32.25
C ARG A 399 -16.59 -20.93 33.03
N ALA A 400 -15.40 -21.20 33.58
CA ALA A 400 -15.16 -22.37 34.37
C ALA A 400 -16.14 -22.44 35.55
N ARG A 401 -16.49 -21.32 36.15
CA ARG A 401 -17.48 -21.24 37.24
C ARG A 401 -18.90 -21.58 36.77
N GLU A 402 -19.33 -21.03 35.61
CA GLU A 402 -20.65 -21.32 35.06
C GLU A 402 -20.80 -22.81 34.69
N PHE A 403 -19.76 -23.38 34.09
CA PHE A 403 -19.74 -24.83 33.78
C PHE A 403 -19.72 -25.73 35.02
N ALA A 404 -19.07 -25.32 36.09
CA ALA A 404 -19.10 -26.06 37.36
C ALA A 404 -20.52 -26.12 37.92
N ILE A 405 -21.29 -25.04 37.87
CA ILE A 405 -22.71 -25.02 38.29
C ILE A 405 -23.54 -25.93 37.41
N MET A 406 -23.39 -25.85 36.07
CA MET A 406 -24.15 -26.73 35.15
C MET A 406 -23.80 -28.19 35.34
N ARG A 407 -22.56 -28.54 35.67
CA ARG A 407 -22.17 -29.91 36.03
C ARG A 407 -22.79 -30.37 37.33
N ALA A 408 -22.90 -29.52 38.32
CA ALA A 408 -23.56 -29.81 39.58
C ALA A 408 -25.06 -30.14 39.39
N VAL A 409 -25.71 -29.55 38.39
CA VAL A 409 -27.12 -29.81 38.02
C VAL A 409 -27.23 -31.01 37.06
N GLY A 410 -26.13 -31.74 36.73
CA GLY A 410 -26.16 -32.97 35.97
C GLY A 410 -25.84 -32.88 34.48
N ALA A 411 -25.33 -31.73 33.99
CA ALA A 411 -24.95 -31.60 32.59
C ALA A 411 -23.71 -32.43 32.23
N ARG A 412 -23.75 -33.19 31.12
CA ARG A 412 -22.63 -34.01 30.66
C ARG A 412 -21.45 -33.14 30.21
N ALA A 413 -20.23 -33.49 30.60
CA ALA A 413 -19.03 -32.76 30.24
C ALA A 413 -18.77 -32.65 28.72
N SER A 414 -19.22 -33.65 27.94
CA SER A 414 -19.13 -33.66 26.48
C SER A 414 -20.00 -32.56 25.85
N LEU A 415 -21.23 -32.37 26.35
CA LEU A 415 -22.15 -31.34 25.89
C LEU A 415 -21.61 -29.94 26.19
N LEU A 416 -21.09 -29.71 27.39
CA LEU A 416 -20.52 -28.42 27.77
C LEU A 416 -19.29 -28.05 26.93
N ARG A 417 -18.42 -29.03 26.61
CA ARG A 417 -17.31 -28.80 25.68
C ARG A 417 -17.75 -28.49 24.28
N GLN A 418 -18.83 -29.10 23.76
CA GLN A 418 -19.40 -28.79 22.45
C GLN A 418 -19.97 -27.39 22.43
N VAL A 419 -20.73 -26.97 23.45
CA VAL A 419 -21.28 -25.62 23.58
C VAL A 419 -20.17 -24.59 23.61
N GLN A 420 -19.12 -24.80 24.39
CA GLN A 420 -17.98 -23.88 24.49
C GLN A 420 -17.24 -23.74 23.16
N ARG A 421 -16.97 -24.85 22.47
CA ARG A 421 -16.32 -24.83 21.16
C ARG A 421 -17.18 -24.11 20.12
N ALA A 422 -18.46 -24.39 20.10
CA ALA A 422 -19.39 -23.75 19.17
C ALA A 422 -19.49 -22.23 19.41
N GLU A 423 -19.53 -21.81 20.66
CA GLU A 423 -19.58 -20.40 21.03
C GLU A 423 -18.30 -19.68 20.68
N LEU A 424 -17.13 -20.22 21.04
CA LEU A 424 -15.84 -19.62 20.71
C LEU A 424 -15.62 -19.55 19.19
N ALA A 425 -15.91 -20.65 18.47
CA ALA A 425 -15.83 -20.68 17.03
C ALA A 425 -16.82 -19.70 16.37
N GLY A 426 -18.05 -19.60 16.87
CA GLY A 426 -19.04 -18.66 16.35
C GLY A 426 -18.63 -17.20 16.54
N VAL A 427 -18.19 -16.85 17.74
CA VAL A 427 -17.68 -15.50 18.05
C VAL A 427 -16.44 -15.18 17.22
N GLY A 428 -15.51 -16.13 17.11
CA GLY A 428 -14.28 -15.96 16.36
C GLY A 428 -14.51 -15.84 14.85
N LEU A 429 -15.34 -16.72 14.25
CA LEU A 429 -15.76 -16.63 12.84
C LEU A 429 -16.39 -15.27 12.52
N LEU A 430 -17.32 -14.82 13.37
CA LEU A 430 -18.00 -13.54 13.19
C LEU A 430 -17.00 -12.39 13.30
N ALA A 431 -16.15 -12.40 14.31
CA ALA A 431 -15.14 -11.38 14.52
C ALA A 431 -14.14 -11.31 13.34
N GLY A 432 -13.66 -12.46 12.87
CA GLY A 432 -12.76 -12.56 11.72
C GLY A 432 -13.40 -12.11 10.42
N PHE A 433 -14.65 -12.45 10.18
CA PHE A 433 -15.42 -11.99 9.03
C PHE A 433 -15.60 -10.47 9.03
N LEU A 434 -16.05 -9.89 10.14
CA LEU A 434 -16.24 -8.45 10.28
C LEU A 434 -14.92 -7.68 10.14
N ALA A 435 -13.86 -8.17 10.80
CA ALA A 435 -12.52 -7.59 10.69
C ALA A 435 -12.03 -7.57 9.25
N SER A 436 -12.25 -8.66 8.51
CA SER A 436 -11.81 -8.76 7.10
C SER A 436 -12.56 -7.81 6.17
N ILE A 437 -13.86 -7.65 6.34
CA ILE A 437 -14.65 -6.70 5.53
C ILE A 437 -14.16 -5.27 5.77
N VAL A 438 -13.98 -4.89 7.03
CA VAL A 438 -13.48 -3.54 7.37
C VAL A 438 -12.05 -3.36 6.89
N ALA A 439 -11.18 -4.38 7.01
CA ALA A 439 -9.83 -4.34 6.49
C ALA A 439 -9.78 -4.12 4.97
N LEU A 440 -10.67 -4.79 4.21
CA LEU A 440 -10.81 -4.59 2.77
C LEU A 440 -11.29 -3.18 2.42
N ALA A 441 -12.26 -2.64 3.15
CA ALA A 441 -12.77 -1.30 2.94
C ALA A 441 -11.70 -0.23 3.22
N VAL A 442 -10.98 -0.37 4.33
CA VAL A 442 -9.86 0.52 4.70
C VAL A 442 -8.71 0.39 3.71
N GLY A 443 -8.34 -0.84 3.32
CA GLY A 443 -7.29 -1.11 2.33
C GLY A 443 -7.61 -0.48 0.98
N TRP A 444 -8.85 -0.61 0.51
CA TRP A 444 -9.32 0.04 -0.71
C TRP A 444 -9.26 1.58 -0.62
N GLY A 445 -9.69 2.13 0.51
CA GLY A 445 -9.64 3.58 0.73
C GLY A 445 -8.20 4.11 0.73
N LEU A 446 -7.28 3.44 1.43
CA LEU A 446 -5.86 3.80 1.45
C LEU A 446 -5.23 3.68 0.06
N ALA A 447 -5.49 2.59 -0.67
CA ALA A 447 -4.97 2.39 -2.01
C ALA A 447 -5.40 3.50 -2.97
N ARG A 448 -6.68 3.90 -2.91
CA ARG A 448 -7.26 4.88 -3.85
C ARG A 448 -6.94 6.34 -3.49
N TYR A 449 -6.99 6.70 -2.20
CA TYR A 449 -6.94 8.11 -1.78
C TYR A 449 -5.57 8.54 -1.23
N VAL A 450 -4.75 7.59 -0.77
CA VAL A 450 -3.44 7.89 -0.17
C VAL A 450 -2.30 7.50 -1.10
N PHE A 451 -2.36 6.31 -1.70
CA PHE A 451 -1.25 5.75 -2.48
C PHE A 451 -1.46 5.78 -3.99
N ASP A 452 -2.64 6.16 -4.49
CA ASP A 452 -3.01 6.26 -5.92
C ASP A 452 -2.61 5.03 -6.76
N PHE A 453 -2.84 3.83 -6.24
CA PHE A 453 -2.64 2.59 -6.99
C PHE A 453 -3.93 1.77 -7.15
N SER A 454 -4.00 0.98 -8.23
CA SER A 454 -5.12 0.08 -8.48
C SER A 454 -5.05 -1.13 -7.56
N TRP A 455 -5.97 -1.23 -6.61
CA TRP A 455 -6.08 -2.36 -5.70
C TRP A 455 -7.28 -3.24 -6.05
N THR A 456 -7.05 -4.54 -6.20
CA THR A 456 -8.12 -5.52 -6.44
C THR A 456 -8.35 -6.33 -5.17
N GLY A 457 -9.42 -6.01 -4.45
CA GLY A 457 -9.82 -6.77 -3.28
C GLY A 457 -10.08 -8.24 -3.64
N SER A 458 -9.46 -9.15 -2.91
CA SER A 458 -9.68 -10.58 -3.10
C SER A 458 -10.69 -11.12 -2.09
N TRP A 459 -11.67 -11.88 -2.55
CA TRP A 459 -12.63 -12.60 -1.71
C TRP A 459 -11.98 -13.67 -0.82
N THR A 460 -10.72 -13.99 -1.05
CA THR A 460 -9.95 -14.90 -0.17
C THR A 460 -9.72 -14.30 1.23
N VAL A 461 -9.65 -12.97 1.34
CA VAL A 461 -9.40 -12.28 2.62
C VAL A 461 -10.52 -12.51 3.64
N PRO A 462 -11.83 -12.34 3.34
CA PRO A 462 -12.91 -12.66 4.27
C PRO A 462 -12.95 -14.13 4.67
N ILE A 463 -12.64 -15.03 3.75
CA ILE A 463 -12.62 -16.48 4.04
C ILE A 463 -11.48 -16.81 5.01
N LEU A 464 -10.26 -16.39 4.69
CA LEU A 464 -9.09 -16.61 5.54
C LEU A 464 -9.22 -15.93 6.90
N GLY A 465 -9.77 -14.72 6.94
CA GLY A 465 -10.00 -14.00 8.17
C GLY A 465 -11.04 -14.66 9.07
N SER A 466 -12.12 -15.17 8.49
CA SER A 466 -13.11 -15.95 9.24
C SER A 466 -12.49 -17.24 9.84
N LEU A 467 -11.69 -17.95 9.05
CA LEU A 467 -11.00 -19.14 9.50
C LEU A 467 -9.93 -18.84 10.57
N ALA A 468 -9.22 -17.73 10.44
CA ALA A 468 -8.22 -17.30 11.42
C ALA A 468 -8.86 -16.87 12.76
N GLY A 469 -10.10 -16.40 12.72
CA GLY A 469 -10.87 -16.07 13.92
C GLY A 469 -11.43 -17.29 14.65
N ALA A 470 -11.68 -18.41 13.96
CA ALA A 470 -12.29 -19.62 14.50
C ALA A 470 -11.33 -20.47 15.32
#